data_a30b1c47c2d58eb4179faca8cff31c1b
#
_entry.id   a30b1c47c2d58eb4179faca8cff31c1b
#
_cell.length_a   1.000
_cell.length_b   1.000
_cell.length_c   1.000
_cell.angle_alpha   90.00
_cell.angle_beta   90.00
_cell.angle_gamma   90.00
#
_symmetry.space_group_name_H-M   'P 1'
#
loop_
_entity.id
_entity.type
_entity.pdbx_description
1 polymer ?
#
loop_
_entity_poly.entity_id
_entity_poly.type
_entity_poly.pdbx_seq_one_letter_code
_entity_poly.pdbx_strand_id
1 'polypeptide(L)'
;MAIKGLVYFFYSPFQGMIYWLYRLLSAGKGADMNYYNASGQMDLSDRIAIETGICIGESFKKIAKRLRRHPSTIAHEVKENRTFIKGNYPNGKDCRMARQCTVRNLCGCDEEACNTKCRLCRGVDCTKVCDRYVSVACHKFDSPPYVCNNCKDKKLCNKDKYIYSAKFA
;
A
#
# COMPACT_ATOMS: atom_id res chain seq x y z
N MET A 1 38.67 11.99 -11.11
CA MET A 1 37.64 12.81 -10.42
C MET A 1 36.38 12.76 -11.25
N ALA A 2 35.39 11.99 -10.81
CA ALA A 2 34.10 11.85 -11.51
C ALA A 2 33.01 12.47 -10.63
N ILE A 3 32.36 13.49 -11.15
CA ILE A 3 31.28 14.22 -10.49
C ILE A 3 29.99 13.40 -10.71
N LYS A 4 29.43 12.84 -9.63
CA LYS A 4 28.12 12.20 -9.65
C LYS A 4 27.05 13.28 -9.66
N GLY A 5 26.41 13.49 -10.83
CA GLY A 5 25.24 14.35 -10.97
C GLY A 5 24.02 13.71 -10.30
N LEU A 6 23.52 14.35 -9.24
CA LEU A 6 22.22 14.04 -8.62
C LEU A 6 21.13 14.54 -9.56
N VAL A 7 20.43 13.62 -10.22
CA VAL A 7 19.22 13.96 -10.97
C VAL A 7 18.04 14.00 -10.00
N TYR A 8 17.68 15.18 -9.54
CA TYR A 8 16.42 15.42 -8.84
C TYR A 8 15.27 15.33 -9.86
N PHE A 9 14.51 14.24 -9.81
CA PHE A 9 13.22 14.18 -10.49
C PHE A 9 12.22 15.08 -9.73
N PHE A 10 12.08 16.30 -10.19
CA PHE A 10 10.95 17.13 -9.80
C PHE A 10 9.67 16.51 -10.37
N TYR A 11 8.85 15.94 -9.50
CA TYR A 11 7.49 15.52 -9.82
C TYR A 11 6.65 16.79 -10.01
N SER A 12 6.60 17.27 -11.25
CA SER A 12 5.83 18.47 -11.61
C SER A 12 4.33 18.15 -11.55
N PRO A 13 3.52 18.96 -10.86
CA PRO A 13 2.06 18.82 -10.87
C PRO A 13 1.42 19.03 -12.25
N PHE A 14 2.18 19.55 -13.21
CA PHE A 14 1.76 19.79 -14.59
C PHE A 14 1.61 18.52 -15.43
N GLN A 15 2.25 17.40 -15.07
CA GLN A 15 2.21 16.18 -15.88
C GLN A 15 0.80 15.54 -15.89
N GLY A 16 0.06 15.66 -14.80
CA GLY A 16 -1.34 15.23 -14.72
C GLY A 16 -2.27 16.10 -15.59
N MET A 17 -1.96 17.38 -15.69
CA MET A 17 -2.79 18.35 -16.44
C MET A 17 -2.60 18.21 -17.96
N ILE A 18 -1.37 17.94 -18.42
CA ILE A 18 -1.05 17.71 -19.85
C ILE A 18 -1.73 16.41 -20.32
N TYR A 19 -1.74 15.37 -19.51
CA TYR A 19 -2.40 14.10 -19.84
C TYR A 19 -3.93 14.25 -19.90
N TRP A 20 -4.48 15.08 -19.06
CA TRP A 20 -5.92 15.40 -19.03
C TRP A 20 -6.32 16.19 -20.29
N LEU A 21 -5.51 17.17 -20.72
CA LEU A 21 -5.70 17.93 -21.97
C LEU A 21 -5.57 17.05 -23.21
N TYR A 22 -4.61 16.13 -23.24
CA TYR A 22 -4.45 15.23 -24.38
C TYR A 22 -5.68 14.31 -24.56
N ARG A 23 -6.31 13.89 -23.48
CA ARG A 23 -7.51 13.03 -23.53
C ARG A 23 -8.80 13.80 -23.85
N LEU A 24 -8.87 15.10 -23.54
CA LEU A 24 -9.96 15.97 -23.97
C LEU A 24 -9.92 16.28 -25.46
N LEU A 25 -8.72 16.41 -26.05
CA LEU A 25 -8.55 16.70 -27.47
C LEU A 25 -8.76 15.46 -28.35
N SER A 26 -8.64 14.26 -27.82
CA SER A 26 -8.91 13.00 -28.57
C SER A 26 -10.36 12.51 -28.48
N ALA A 27 -11.23 13.17 -27.73
CA ALA A 27 -12.64 12.79 -27.52
C ALA A 27 -13.62 13.24 -28.61
N GLY A 28 -13.12 13.65 -29.77
CA GLY A 28 -13.96 14.06 -30.90
C GLY A 28 -14.25 12.97 -31.91
N LYS A 29 -15.06 11.94 -31.56
CA LYS A 29 -15.92 11.19 -32.51
C LYS A 29 -16.96 10.43 -31.69
N GLY A 30 -18.23 10.60 -32.07
CA GLY A 30 -19.42 10.16 -31.39
C GLY A 30 -19.37 8.71 -30.87
N ALA A 31 -19.61 8.56 -29.60
CA ALA A 31 -19.57 7.28 -28.92
C ALA A 31 -20.95 6.90 -28.40
N ASP A 32 -21.42 5.84 -28.97
CA ASP A 32 -22.53 5.01 -28.51
C ASP A 32 -22.44 4.66 -27.02
N MET A 33 -23.57 4.68 -26.34
CA MET A 33 -23.68 4.49 -24.90
C MET A 33 -23.60 3.00 -24.51
N ASN A 34 -22.44 2.43 -24.47
CA ASN A 34 -22.17 1.23 -23.70
C ASN A 34 -21.21 1.57 -22.55
N TYR A 35 -21.78 1.93 -21.40
CA TYR A 35 -21.10 2.58 -20.27
C TYR A 35 -20.03 1.73 -19.56
N TYR A 36 -19.89 0.44 -19.90
CA TYR A 36 -18.94 -0.52 -19.29
C TYR A 36 -18.22 -1.41 -20.32
N ASN A 37 -17.98 -0.95 -21.52
CA ASN A 37 -17.43 -1.76 -22.61
C ASN A 37 -15.96 -1.49 -22.94
N ALA A 38 -15.12 -1.17 -21.97
CA ALA A 38 -13.70 -1.39 -22.17
C ALA A 38 -13.41 -2.89 -22.02
N SER A 39 -13.67 -3.67 -23.07
CA SER A 39 -13.21 -5.05 -23.19
C SER A 39 -11.70 -5.00 -23.40
N GLY A 40 -10.96 -5.74 -22.60
CA GLY A 40 -9.52 -5.84 -22.74
C GLY A 40 -8.75 -5.66 -21.42
N GLN A 41 -7.49 -6.00 -21.48
CA GLN A 41 -6.54 -5.84 -20.39
C GLN A 41 -6.33 -4.37 -20.07
N MET A 42 -6.08 -4.04 -18.81
CA MET A 42 -5.73 -2.68 -18.40
C MET A 42 -4.36 -2.29 -18.96
N ASP A 43 -4.30 -1.15 -19.60
CA ASP A 43 -3.06 -0.57 -20.05
C ASP A 43 -2.40 0.30 -18.96
N LEU A 44 -1.19 0.78 -19.24
CA LEU A 44 -0.46 1.64 -18.31
C LEU A 44 -1.22 2.95 -18.03
N SER A 45 -1.96 3.47 -19.01
CA SER A 45 -2.72 4.71 -18.83
C SER A 45 -3.90 4.54 -17.87
N ASP A 46 -4.58 3.39 -17.94
CA ASP A 46 -5.64 3.02 -17.01
C ASP A 46 -5.08 2.89 -15.58
N ARG A 47 -3.92 2.25 -15.43
CA ARG A 47 -3.24 2.07 -14.14
C ARG A 47 -2.78 3.40 -13.53
N ILE A 48 -2.24 4.33 -14.32
CA ILE A 48 -1.91 5.68 -13.88
C ILE A 48 -3.16 6.42 -13.41
N ALA A 49 -4.27 6.29 -14.13
CA ALA A 49 -5.53 6.91 -13.73
C ALA A 49 -6.09 6.32 -12.43
N ILE A 50 -5.91 5.02 -12.20
CA ILE A 50 -6.26 4.35 -10.92
C ILE A 50 -5.37 4.88 -9.79
N GLU A 51 -4.05 4.88 -9.97
CA GLU A 51 -3.10 5.37 -8.95
C GLU A 51 -3.40 6.81 -8.56
N THR A 52 -3.58 7.69 -9.55
CA THR A 52 -3.94 9.09 -9.34
C THR A 52 -5.24 9.23 -8.58
N GLY A 53 -6.29 8.51 -9.00
CA GLY A 53 -7.59 8.52 -8.33
C GLY A 53 -7.50 8.09 -6.88
N ILE A 54 -6.76 7.03 -6.58
CA ILE A 54 -6.54 6.56 -5.20
C ILE A 54 -5.78 7.63 -4.38
N CYS A 55 -4.73 8.22 -4.94
CA CYS A 55 -3.91 9.23 -4.25
C CYS A 55 -4.72 10.47 -3.85
N ILE A 56 -5.70 10.88 -4.65
CA ILE A 56 -6.60 12.00 -4.33
C ILE A 56 -7.85 11.57 -3.54
N GLY A 57 -8.00 10.29 -3.21
CA GLY A 57 -9.09 9.76 -2.39
C GLY A 57 -10.40 9.52 -3.14
N GLU A 58 -10.36 9.31 -4.45
CA GLU A 58 -11.54 8.90 -5.21
C GLU A 58 -11.98 7.48 -4.84
N SER A 59 -13.30 7.27 -4.80
CA SER A 59 -13.84 5.91 -4.66
C SER A 59 -13.63 5.09 -5.94
N PHE A 60 -13.51 3.76 -5.78
CA PHE A 60 -13.42 2.87 -6.95
C PHE A 60 -14.58 3.01 -7.93
N LYS A 61 -15.79 3.32 -7.43
CA LYS A 61 -16.95 3.62 -8.29
C LYS A 61 -16.70 4.84 -9.19
N LYS A 62 -16.08 5.90 -8.67
CA LYS A 62 -15.77 7.10 -9.44
C LYS A 62 -14.65 6.85 -10.45
N ILE A 63 -13.60 6.15 -10.06
CA ILE A 63 -12.49 5.76 -10.95
C ILE A 63 -13.03 4.85 -12.08
N ALA A 64 -13.82 3.84 -11.73
CA ALA A 64 -14.42 2.90 -12.67
C ALA A 64 -15.29 3.59 -13.71
N LYS A 65 -16.12 4.57 -13.28
CA LYS A 65 -16.94 5.38 -14.17
C LYS A 65 -16.08 6.11 -15.21
N ARG A 66 -14.96 6.70 -14.78
CA ARG A 66 -14.03 7.41 -15.67
C ARG A 66 -13.37 6.48 -16.69
N LEU A 67 -13.02 5.27 -16.26
CA LEU A 67 -12.37 4.25 -17.10
C LEU A 67 -13.34 3.38 -17.90
N ARG A 68 -14.67 3.59 -17.74
CA ARG A 68 -15.73 2.76 -18.34
C ARG A 68 -15.60 1.27 -17.98
N ARG A 69 -15.10 0.98 -16.77
CA ARG A 69 -14.93 -0.37 -16.24
C ARG A 69 -15.81 -0.59 -15.01
N HIS A 70 -16.05 -1.85 -14.66
CA HIS A 70 -16.80 -2.16 -13.45
C HIS A 70 -15.95 -1.88 -12.18
N PRO A 71 -16.55 -1.39 -11.06
CA PRO A 71 -15.80 -1.12 -9.82
C PRO A 71 -15.06 -2.33 -9.26
N SER A 72 -15.59 -3.55 -9.44
CA SER A 72 -14.91 -4.79 -9.02
C SER A 72 -13.62 -5.02 -9.80
N THR A 73 -13.56 -4.63 -11.07
CA THR A 73 -12.34 -4.72 -11.88
C THR A 73 -11.23 -3.82 -11.34
N ILE A 74 -11.59 -2.60 -10.91
CA ILE A 74 -10.63 -1.69 -10.26
C ILE A 74 -10.18 -2.26 -8.91
N ALA A 75 -11.11 -2.82 -8.12
CA ALA A 75 -10.79 -3.42 -6.83
C ALA A 75 -9.85 -4.63 -6.98
N HIS A 76 -10.10 -5.46 -7.98
CA HIS A 76 -9.26 -6.62 -8.29
C HIS A 76 -7.85 -6.17 -8.72
N GLU A 77 -7.75 -5.27 -9.70
CA GLU A 77 -6.47 -4.71 -10.15
C GLU A 77 -5.63 -4.17 -8.99
N VAL A 78 -6.23 -3.39 -8.08
CA VAL A 78 -5.52 -2.82 -6.95
C VAL A 78 -5.09 -3.89 -5.95
N LYS A 79 -5.91 -4.91 -5.69
CA LYS A 79 -5.57 -5.99 -4.76
C LYS A 79 -4.43 -6.87 -5.27
N GLU A 80 -4.49 -7.25 -6.55
CA GLU A 80 -3.50 -8.18 -7.15
C GLU A 80 -2.15 -7.50 -7.37
N ASN A 81 -2.17 -6.23 -7.75
CA ASN A 81 -0.95 -5.50 -8.15
C ASN A 81 -0.42 -4.53 -7.08
N ARG A 82 -0.89 -4.65 -5.82
CA ARG A 82 -0.33 -3.87 -4.71
C ARG A 82 1.00 -4.43 -4.24
N THR A 83 1.95 -3.56 -3.97
CA THR A 83 3.26 -3.91 -3.44
C THR A 83 3.24 -3.87 -1.91
N PHE A 84 3.73 -4.94 -1.28
CA PHE A 84 3.90 -5.01 0.17
C PHE A 84 5.18 -4.30 0.61
N ILE A 85 5.06 -3.46 1.63
CA ILE A 85 6.19 -2.78 2.28
C ILE A 85 6.14 -3.11 3.76
N LYS A 86 7.15 -3.83 4.25
CA LYS A 86 7.26 -4.19 5.66
C LYS A 86 7.40 -2.94 6.54
N GLY A 87 6.69 -2.93 7.65
CA GLY A 87 6.75 -1.88 8.65
C GLY A 87 8.08 -1.89 9.44
N ASN A 88 8.34 -0.77 10.10
CA ASN A 88 9.48 -0.66 11.00
C ASN A 88 9.02 -0.96 12.44
N TYR A 89 9.27 -2.19 12.90
CA TYR A 89 8.88 -2.64 14.23
C TYR A 89 10.05 -2.55 15.21
N PRO A 90 9.81 -2.13 16.45
CA PRO A 90 10.83 -2.15 17.48
C PRO A 90 11.43 -3.57 17.63
N ASN A 91 12.75 -3.68 17.52
CA ASN A 91 13.50 -4.94 17.62
C ASN A 91 13.07 -6.04 16.61
N GLY A 92 12.48 -5.66 15.47
CA GLY A 92 12.01 -6.60 14.46
C GLY A 92 10.77 -7.40 14.84
N LYS A 93 10.13 -7.09 15.97
CA LYS A 93 8.93 -7.80 16.46
C LYS A 93 7.67 -7.06 16.04
N ASP A 94 6.84 -7.70 15.24
CA ASP A 94 5.60 -7.16 14.69
C ASP A 94 4.39 -7.28 15.63
N CYS A 95 4.62 -7.14 16.92
CA CYS A 95 3.59 -7.15 17.95
C CYS A 95 3.17 -5.72 18.36
N ARG A 96 1.86 -5.46 18.37
CA ARG A 96 1.29 -4.16 18.78
C ARG A 96 1.68 -3.79 20.22
N MET A 97 1.86 -4.79 21.10
CA MET A 97 2.22 -4.61 22.50
C MET A 97 3.75 -4.54 22.71
N ALA A 98 4.57 -4.66 21.65
CA ALA A 98 6.03 -4.82 21.78
C ALA A 98 6.69 -3.75 22.67
N ARG A 99 6.26 -2.49 22.60
CA ARG A 99 6.84 -1.40 23.41
C ARG A 99 6.61 -1.56 24.90
N GLN A 100 5.44 -2.09 25.30
CA GLN A 100 5.02 -2.23 26.70
C GLN A 100 5.15 -3.67 27.22
N CYS A 101 5.58 -4.60 26.34
CA CYS A 101 5.65 -6.01 26.67
C CYS A 101 6.68 -6.29 27.76
N THR A 102 6.23 -6.96 28.85
CA THR A 102 7.06 -7.40 29.97
C THR A 102 7.21 -8.91 30.03
N VAL A 103 6.64 -9.64 29.08
CA VAL A 103 6.67 -11.10 29.03
C VAL A 103 8.09 -11.62 28.98
N ARG A 104 8.37 -12.67 29.77
CA ARG A 104 9.66 -13.36 29.86
C ARG A 104 9.43 -14.85 29.70
N ASN A 105 10.49 -15.61 29.44
CA ASN A 105 10.52 -17.07 29.47
C ASN A 105 9.52 -17.80 28.55
N LEU A 106 9.19 -17.23 27.36
CA LEU A 106 8.36 -17.92 26.35
C LEU A 106 9.09 -19.09 25.67
N CYS A 107 10.40 -19.18 25.83
CA CYS A 107 11.23 -20.22 25.23
C CYS A 107 11.29 -21.51 26.08
N GLY A 108 10.79 -21.48 27.33
CA GLY A 108 10.88 -22.62 28.24
C GLY A 108 12.32 -22.96 28.66
N CYS A 109 13.28 -22.04 28.45
CA CYS A 109 14.63 -22.20 28.98
C CYS A 109 14.59 -22.05 30.52
N ASP A 110 15.50 -22.70 31.24
CA ASP A 110 15.55 -22.78 32.69
C ASP A 110 15.34 -21.42 33.36
N GLU A 111 14.36 -21.38 34.26
CA GLU A 111 13.68 -20.16 34.67
C GLU A 111 14.56 -19.21 35.47
N GLU A 112 15.52 -19.72 36.24
CA GLU A 112 16.38 -18.89 37.09
C GLU A 112 17.35 -18.01 36.30
N ALA A 113 17.65 -18.36 35.06
CA ALA A 113 18.60 -17.64 34.20
C ALA A 113 17.96 -16.63 33.23
N CYS A 114 16.66 -16.72 32.91
CA CYS A 114 16.04 -15.89 31.89
C CYS A 114 15.51 -14.54 32.43
N ASN A 115 16.40 -13.59 32.61
CA ASN A 115 16.06 -12.23 33.07
C ASN A 115 15.70 -11.29 31.94
N THR A 116 15.76 -11.74 30.69
CA THR A 116 15.54 -10.92 29.49
C THR A 116 14.07 -10.92 29.08
N LYS A 117 13.53 -9.75 28.78
CA LYS A 117 12.18 -9.65 28.20
C LYS A 117 12.17 -10.30 26.81
N CYS A 118 11.18 -11.15 26.53
CA CYS A 118 11.11 -11.90 25.26
C CYS A 118 11.14 -11.02 24.01
N ARG A 119 10.60 -9.80 24.10
CA ARG A 119 10.68 -8.81 23.01
C ARG A 119 12.11 -8.38 22.65
N LEU A 120 13.08 -8.54 23.57
CA LEU A 120 14.50 -8.19 23.38
C LEU A 120 15.35 -9.44 23.11
N CYS A 121 14.81 -10.63 23.34
CA CYS A 121 15.50 -11.88 23.14
C CYS A 121 15.73 -12.14 21.64
N ARG A 122 16.96 -12.52 21.28
CA ARG A 122 17.32 -12.92 19.91
C ARG A 122 17.10 -14.40 19.64
N GLY A 123 17.06 -15.24 20.68
CA GLY A 123 16.95 -16.71 20.57
C GLY A 123 15.54 -17.21 20.25
N VAL A 124 14.50 -16.40 20.50
CA VAL A 124 13.11 -16.79 20.29
C VAL A 124 12.33 -15.70 19.55
N ASP A 125 11.61 -16.09 18.53
CA ASP A 125 10.63 -15.22 17.89
C ASP A 125 9.33 -15.25 18.70
N CYS A 126 9.21 -14.37 19.67
CA CYS A 126 8.06 -14.32 20.57
C CYS A 126 6.72 -14.04 19.83
N THR A 127 6.76 -13.58 18.59
CA THR A 127 5.54 -13.35 17.79
C THR A 127 4.87 -14.66 17.35
N LYS A 128 5.64 -15.77 17.35
CA LYS A 128 5.15 -17.09 16.96
C LYS A 128 4.66 -17.93 18.15
N VAL A 129 5.15 -17.65 19.35
CA VAL A 129 4.91 -18.49 20.52
C VAL A 129 4.13 -17.78 21.63
N CYS A 130 3.88 -16.48 21.51
CA CYS A 130 3.19 -15.70 22.52
C CYS A 130 1.67 -15.72 22.28
N ASP A 131 0.93 -16.25 23.22
CA ASP A 131 -0.55 -16.26 23.26
C ASP A 131 -1.15 -14.84 23.34
N ARG A 132 -0.39 -13.88 23.85
CA ARG A 132 -0.76 -12.46 23.93
C ARG A 132 -0.33 -11.66 22.68
N TYR A 133 0.10 -12.34 21.63
CA TYR A 133 0.49 -11.67 20.39
C TYR A 133 -0.68 -10.95 19.73
N VAL A 134 -0.48 -9.67 19.41
CA VAL A 134 -1.45 -8.87 18.66
C VAL A 134 -0.74 -8.31 17.43
N SER A 135 -1.18 -8.74 16.27
CA SER A 135 -0.63 -8.26 14.99
C SER A 135 -0.78 -6.74 14.85
N VAL A 136 0.22 -6.12 14.24
CA VAL A 136 0.18 -4.70 13.84
C VAL A 136 -0.43 -4.48 12.46
N ALA A 137 -1.03 -5.50 11.87
CA ALA A 137 -1.75 -5.36 10.60
C ALA A 137 -2.74 -4.19 10.65
N CYS A 138 -2.80 -3.43 9.57
CA CYS A 138 -3.71 -2.31 9.48
C CYS A 138 -5.08 -2.79 8.98
N HIS A 139 -6.14 -2.61 9.77
CA HIS A 139 -7.51 -2.98 9.38
C HIS A 139 -8.01 -2.29 8.10
N LYS A 140 -7.37 -1.20 7.68
CA LYS A 140 -7.68 -0.50 6.42
C LYS A 140 -7.42 -1.35 5.17
N PHE A 141 -6.70 -2.48 5.30
CA PHE A 141 -6.45 -3.38 4.17
C PHE A 141 -7.62 -4.31 3.85
N ASP A 142 -8.59 -4.42 4.74
CA ASP A 142 -9.78 -5.28 4.58
C ASP A 142 -10.88 -4.57 3.78
N SER A 143 -10.76 -3.26 3.60
CA SER A 143 -11.75 -2.43 2.88
C SER A 143 -11.08 -1.53 1.83
N PRO A 144 -11.82 -1.10 0.79
CA PRO A 144 -11.30 -0.17 -0.21
C PRO A 144 -10.73 1.12 0.43
N PRO A 145 -9.61 1.62 -0.08
CA PRO A 145 -8.89 1.25 -1.31
C PRO A 145 -7.87 0.12 -1.15
N TYR A 146 -7.81 -0.64 -0.05
CA TYR A 146 -6.90 -1.76 0.23
C TYR A 146 -5.40 -1.39 0.27
N VAL A 147 -5.06 -0.12 0.11
CA VAL A 147 -3.70 0.42 0.02
C VAL A 147 -3.55 1.72 0.81
N CYS A 148 -2.31 2.10 1.08
CA CYS A 148 -1.95 3.28 1.87
C CYS A 148 -1.67 4.54 1.04
N ASN A 149 -1.97 4.54 -0.27
CA ASN A 149 -1.62 5.67 -1.15
C ASN A 149 -2.14 7.02 -0.63
N ASN A 150 -3.40 7.08 -0.19
CA ASN A 150 -4.03 8.28 0.38
C ASN A 150 -4.14 8.26 1.91
N CYS A 151 -3.34 7.46 2.60
CA CYS A 151 -3.39 7.43 4.06
C CYS A 151 -2.69 8.67 4.65
N LYS A 152 -3.41 9.46 5.44
CA LYS A 152 -2.87 10.67 6.09
C LYS A 152 -1.68 10.35 7.01
N ASP A 153 -1.72 9.19 7.67
CA ASP A 153 -0.71 8.75 8.62
C ASP A 153 0.48 8.04 7.94
N LYS A 154 0.50 7.92 6.60
CA LYS A 154 1.46 7.11 5.85
C LYS A 154 2.92 7.38 6.23
N LYS A 155 3.29 8.65 6.44
CA LYS A 155 4.67 9.07 6.75
C LYS A 155 5.13 8.63 8.15
N LEU A 156 4.24 8.68 9.14
CA LEU A 156 4.53 8.37 10.54
C LEU A 156 4.16 6.93 10.93
N CYS A 157 3.53 6.20 10.03
CA CYS A 157 3.05 4.85 10.28
C CYS A 157 4.19 3.84 10.23
N ASN A 158 4.38 3.07 11.30
CA ASN A 158 5.39 1.98 11.38
C ASN A 158 4.81 0.61 11.02
N LYS A 159 3.50 0.52 10.71
CA LYS A 159 2.84 -0.74 10.33
C LYS A 159 3.24 -1.18 8.93
N ASP A 160 3.00 -2.44 8.63
CA ASP A 160 3.04 -2.93 7.26
C ASP A 160 2.15 -2.08 6.36
N LYS A 161 2.54 -1.93 5.12
CA LYS A 161 1.85 -1.11 4.14
C LYS A 161 1.65 -1.86 2.84
N TYR A 162 0.55 -1.58 2.17
CA TYR A 162 0.38 -1.90 0.77
C TYR A 162 0.29 -0.60 -0.02
N ILE A 163 1.00 -0.55 -1.13
CA ILE A 163 1.02 0.61 -2.04
C ILE A 163 0.67 0.09 -3.44
N TYR A 164 -0.21 0.78 -4.12
CA TYR A 164 -0.45 0.56 -5.53
C TYR A 164 0.37 1.56 -6.34
N SER A 165 1.08 1.06 -7.35
CA SER A 165 1.82 1.90 -8.29
C SER A 165 1.66 1.35 -9.71
N ALA A 166 1.25 2.21 -10.63
CA ALA A 166 1.05 1.90 -12.04
C ALA A 166 2.32 1.37 -12.72
N LYS A 167 3.50 1.73 -12.20
CA LYS A 167 4.80 1.30 -12.73
C LYS A 167 5.07 -0.18 -12.45
N PHE A 168 4.52 -0.73 -11.36
CA PHE A 168 4.81 -2.09 -10.90
C PHE A 168 3.60 -3.03 -11.03
N ALA A 169 2.48 -2.53 -11.55
CA ALA A 169 1.23 -3.26 -11.77
C ALA A 169 1.17 -3.95 -13.14
#